data_516a18678ae85e1d9514d01468707159
#
_entry.id   516a18678ae85e1d9514d01468707159
#
_cell.length_a   1.000
_cell.length_b   1.000
_cell.length_c   1.000
_cell.angle_alpha   90.00
_cell.angle_beta   90.00
_cell.angle_gamma   90.00
#
_symmetry.space_group_name_H-M   'P 1'
#
loop_
_entity.id
_entity.type
_entity.pdbx_description
1 polymer ?
#
loop_
_entity_poly.entity_id
_entity_poly.type
_entity_poly.pdbx_seq_one_letter_code
_entity_poly.pdbx_strand_id
1 'polypeptide(L)'
;MGQFIPNMFYKQRADFLKTLPERDARFSFPDGVTEECNIPYSSEPIKAHHFDAYRPSDRNGESLPVIINLHGGGLIMGCKEFNRYFCARLCKLGYVVFNVEYRLVPDCLFFDQCTDIYTAFDYIGEHLADYHGEPDHIYAVGDSGGACLLTYCVAMQNNQAIASAARVTPSSLPIKALGLISGMFYTTKFDQIGLFLPKYLYGASYKKSSFAPYINPEQPELIKALPPCFLVTSANDNLQHYTLQFEKALTANHMPHQLLNFPANKALTHAFSVFEPFLDESTQTMQAICEYFNENK
;
A
#
# COMPACT_ATOMS: atom_id res chain seq x y z
N MET A 1 15.52 12.92 -25.65
CA MET A 1 15.51 12.33 -24.30
C MET A 1 14.12 12.17 -23.67
N GLY A 2 13.04 12.77 -24.21
CA GLY A 2 11.74 12.84 -23.55
C GLY A 2 10.98 11.54 -23.37
N GLN A 3 11.17 10.51 -24.20
CA GLN A 3 10.37 9.27 -24.16
C GLN A 3 11.12 8.02 -23.65
N PHE A 4 12.43 8.10 -23.46
CA PHE A 4 13.22 6.93 -23.08
C PHE A 4 12.84 6.36 -21.70
N ILE A 5 12.71 7.22 -20.69
CA ILE A 5 12.36 6.79 -19.33
C ILE A 5 10.91 6.29 -19.26
N PRO A 6 9.88 6.99 -19.80
CA PRO A 6 8.53 6.43 -19.88
C PRO A 6 8.48 5.06 -20.56
N ASN A 7 9.17 4.87 -21.67
CA ASN A 7 9.22 3.58 -22.35
C ASN A 7 9.88 2.48 -21.50
N MET A 8 10.87 2.83 -20.68
CA MET A 8 11.45 1.91 -19.71
C MET A 8 10.43 1.49 -18.65
N PHE A 9 9.61 2.42 -18.13
CA PHE A 9 8.53 2.10 -17.18
C PHE A 9 7.49 1.18 -17.79
N TYR A 10 7.03 1.46 -19.02
CA TYR A 10 6.09 0.57 -19.72
C TYR A 10 6.68 -0.83 -19.96
N LYS A 11 7.97 -0.90 -20.30
CA LYS A 11 8.65 -2.18 -20.46
C LYS A 11 8.72 -2.96 -19.14
N GLN A 12 9.12 -2.30 -18.05
CA GLN A 12 9.17 -2.92 -16.72
C GLN A 12 7.78 -3.44 -16.29
N ARG A 13 6.73 -2.64 -16.53
CA ARG A 13 5.34 -3.05 -16.26
C ARG A 13 4.95 -4.29 -17.06
N ALA A 14 5.22 -4.28 -18.36
CA ALA A 14 4.92 -5.44 -19.23
C ALA A 14 5.73 -6.68 -18.83
N ASP A 15 7.00 -6.53 -18.50
CA ASP A 15 7.84 -7.65 -18.08
C ASP A 15 7.40 -8.21 -16.72
N PHE A 16 7.00 -7.34 -15.78
CA PHE A 16 6.44 -7.76 -14.49
C PHE A 16 5.17 -8.59 -14.66
N LEU A 17 4.21 -8.14 -15.50
CA LEU A 17 2.96 -8.87 -15.74
C LEU A 17 3.19 -10.26 -16.34
N LYS A 18 4.25 -10.46 -17.11
CA LYS A 18 4.61 -11.79 -17.66
C LYS A 18 5.04 -12.79 -16.60
N THR A 19 5.47 -12.33 -15.42
CA THR A 19 5.91 -13.21 -14.33
C THR A 19 4.73 -13.80 -13.54
N LEU A 20 3.54 -13.18 -13.61
CA LEU A 20 2.39 -13.58 -12.81
C LEU A 20 1.94 -15.04 -13.04
N PRO A 21 1.75 -15.52 -14.27
CA PRO A 21 1.25 -16.88 -14.48
C PRO A 21 2.19 -17.96 -13.91
N GLU A 22 3.51 -17.78 -14.07
CA GLU A 22 4.50 -18.72 -13.54
C GLU A 22 4.53 -18.70 -12.01
N ARG A 23 4.47 -17.49 -11.42
CA ARG A 23 4.39 -17.32 -9.96
C ARG A 23 3.12 -17.95 -9.40
N ASP A 24 1.98 -17.63 -9.99
CA ASP A 24 0.67 -18.05 -9.47
C ASP A 24 0.45 -19.56 -9.61
N ALA A 25 1.05 -20.20 -10.60
CA ALA A 25 1.04 -21.66 -10.73
C ALA A 25 1.70 -22.41 -9.56
N ARG A 26 2.49 -21.72 -8.73
CA ARG A 26 3.11 -22.28 -7.51
C ARG A 26 2.18 -22.29 -6.30
N PHE A 27 1.08 -21.56 -6.35
CA PHE A 27 0.21 -21.33 -5.21
C PHE A 27 -1.20 -21.86 -5.43
N SER A 28 -1.81 -22.36 -4.36
CA SER A 28 -3.23 -22.67 -4.34
C SER A 28 -3.98 -21.57 -3.63
N PHE A 29 -5.13 -21.17 -4.20
CA PHE A 29 -6.00 -20.20 -3.52
C PHE A 29 -6.53 -20.79 -2.21
N PRO A 30 -6.51 -20.05 -1.08
CA PRO A 30 -6.93 -20.58 0.20
C PRO A 30 -8.41 -20.98 0.23
N ASP A 31 -8.69 -22.20 0.69
CA ASP A 31 -10.06 -22.63 0.95
C ASP A 31 -10.73 -21.76 2.01
N GLY A 32 -12.05 -21.61 1.94
CA GLY A 32 -12.84 -20.84 2.90
C GLY A 32 -12.73 -19.31 2.73
N VAL A 33 -12.33 -18.85 1.54
CA VAL A 33 -12.35 -17.44 1.14
C VAL A 33 -13.23 -17.28 -0.09
N THR A 34 -14.20 -16.38 -0.02
CA THR A 34 -14.95 -15.89 -1.19
C THR A 34 -14.19 -14.71 -1.79
N GLU A 35 -14.04 -14.70 -3.11
CA GLU A 35 -13.39 -13.65 -3.87
C GLU A 35 -14.36 -13.06 -4.89
N GLU A 36 -14.49 -11.74 -4.90
CA GLU A 36 -15.19 -10.97 -5.94
C GLU A 36 -14.18 -10.08 -6.63
N CYS A 37 -14.02 -10.28 -7.95
CA CYS A 37 -12.96 -9.62 -8.72
C CYS A 37 -13.49 -8.45 -9.55
N ASN A 38 -12.64 -7.43 -9.74
CA ASN A 38 -12.85 -6.33 -10.67
C ASN A 38 -14.11 -5.51 -10.40
N ILE A 39 -14.41 -5.24 -9.14
CA ILE A 39 -15.53 -4.40 -8.73
C ILE A 39 -15.14 -2.94 -9.00
N PRO A 40 -15.90 -2.21 -9.86
CA PRO A 40 -15.57 -0.82 -10.16
C PRO A 40 -15.88 0.08 -8.96
N TYR A 41 -14.95 0.95 -8.60
CA TYR A 41 -15.16 1.96 -7.55
C TYR A 41 -15.41 3.37 -8.11
N SER A 42 -15.53 3.51 -9.42
CA SER A 42 -15.82 4.78 -10.08
C SER A 42 -16.62 4.53 -11.35
N SER A 43 -17.50 5.47 -11.71
CA SER A 43 -18.20 5.49 -13.01
C SER A 43 -17.33 6.04 -14.15
N GLU A 44 -16.14 6.58 -13.86
CA GLU A 44 -15.21 7.07 -14.86
C GLU A 44 -14.60 5.90 -15.65
N PRO A 45 -14.34 6.08 -16.97
CA PRO A 45 -13.79 5.02 -17.81
C PRO A 45 -12.28 4.83 -17.61
N ILE A 46 -11.85 4.83 -16.35
CA ILE A 46 -10.44 4.60 -15.97
C ILE A 46 -10.27 3.13 -15.67
N LYS A 47 -9.48 2.44 -16.50
CA LYS A 47 -9.28 0.99 -16.41
C LYS A 47 -8.76 0.51 -15.06
N ALA A 48 -8.02 1.34 -14.34
CA ALA A 48 -7.48 1.02 -13.03
C ALA A 48 -8.49 1.20 -11.88
N HIS A 49 -9.66 1.80 -12.12
CA HIS A 49 -10.64 2.10 -11.07
C HIS A 49 -11.48 0.89 -10.69
N HIS A 50 -10.83 -0.15 -10.15
CA HIS A 50 -11.51 -1.34 -9.63
C HIS A 50 -10.69 -1.97 -8.49
N PHE A 51 -11.35 -2.78 -7.68
CA PHE A 51 -10.72 -3.57 -6.62
C PHE A 51 -11.23 -5.02 -6.65
N ASP A 52 -10.55 -5.91 -5.91
CA ASP A 52 -11.07 -7.22 -5.56
C ASP A 52 -11.44 -7.24 -4.08
N ALA A 53 -12.54 -7.91 -3.73
CA ALA A 53 -13.00 -8.08 -2.37
C ALA A 53 -12.87 -9.54 -1.94
N TYR A 54 -12.41 -9.76 -0.71
CA TYR A 54 -12.24 -11.08 -0.10
C TYR A 54 -13.01 -11.13 1.21
N ARG A 55 -13.74 -12.22 1.43
CA ARG A 55 -14.49 -12.46 2.65
C ARG A 55 -14.35 -13.91 3.11
N PRO A 56 -14.26 -14.19 4.46
CA PRO A 56 -14.33 -15.56 4.96
C PRO A 56 -15.70 -16.17 4.65
N SER A 57 -15.72 -17.31 3.96
CA SER A 57 -16.97 -17.94 3.50
C SER A 57 -17.75 -18.65 4.61
N ASP A 58 -17.10 -18.96 5.73
CA ASP A 58 -17.67 -19.60 6.92
C ASP A 58 -18.23 -18.59 7.94
N ARG A 59 -18.04 -17.28 7.70
CA ARG A 59 -18.51 -16.19 8.58
C ARG A 59 -19.56 -15.31 7.91
N ASN A 60 -20.48 -15.94 7.17
CA ASN A 60 -21.55 -15.23 6.48
C ASN A 60 -22.45 -14.47 7.45
N GLY A 61 -22.68 -13.17 7.16
CA GLY A 61 -23.53 -12.30 7.96
C GLY A 61 -22.89 -11.74 9.23
N GLU A 62 -21.68 -12.15 9.58
CA GLU A 62 -20.94 -11.51 10.67
C GLU A 62 -20.34 -10.18 10.20
N SER A 63 -20.36 -9.16 11.05
CA SER A 63 -19.59 -7.94 10.84
C SER A 63 -18.13 -8.20 11.19
N LEU A 64 -17.22 -7.81 10.30
CA LEU A 64 -15.79 -8.12 10.42
C LEU A 64 -14.94 -6.87 10.23
N PRO A 65 -13.79 -6.77 10.93
CA PRO A 65 -12.84 -5.71 10.67
C PRO A 65 -12.34 -5.74 9.22
N VAL A 66 -11.93 -4.58 8.73
CA VAL A 66 -11.62 -4.35 7.32
C VAL A 66 -10.14 -4.06 7.13
N ILE A 67 -9.53 -4.63 6.10
CA ILE A 67 -8.21 -4.26 5.60
C ILE A 67 -8.34 -3.77 4.15
N ILE A 68 -7.80 -2.60 3.87
CA ILE A 68 -7.62 -2.10 2.50
C ILE A 68 -6.15 -2.29 2.13
N ASN A 69 -5.89 -3.05 1.06
CA ASN A 69 -4.53 -3.34 0.58
C ASN A 69 -4.20 -2.52 -0.66
N LEU A 70 -3.00 -1.91 -0.68
CA LEU A 70 -2.42 -1.27 -1.85
C LEU A 70 -1.15 -2.01 -2.28
N HIS A 71 -1.14 -2.46 -3.54
CA HIS A 71 -0.01 -3.20 -4.09
C HIS A 71 1.25 -2.33 -4.28
N GLY A 72 2.41 -2.97 -4.28
CA GLY A 72 3.70 -2.38 -4.58
C GLY A 72 3.98 -2.21 -6.08
N GLY A 73 5.28 -2.09 -6.40
CA GLY A 73 5.75 -1.94 -7.78
C GLY A 73 6.30 -0.56 -8.09
N GLY A 74 6.80 0.16 -7.08
CA GLY A 74 7.50 1.44 -7.25
C GLY A 74 6.64 2.55 -7.83
N LEU A 75 5.30 2.44 -7.79
CA LEU A 75 4.31 3.37 -8.35
C LEU A 75 4.31 3.43 -9.89
N ILE A 76 5.10 2.59 -10.55
CA ILE A 76 5.26 2.54 -12.03
C ILE A 76 4.82 1.21 -12.63
N MET A 77 4.74 0.16 -11.81
CA MET A 77 4.35 -1.19 -12.19
C MET A 77 3.57 -1.85 -11.05
N GLY A 78 3.24 -3.12 -11.15
CA GLY A 78 2.41 -3.84 -10.18
C GLY A 78 0.97 -3.92 -10.65
N CYS A 79 0.19 -4.67 -9.91
CA CYS A 79 -1.25 -4.81 -10.07
C CYS A 79 -1.82 -5.53 -8.84
N LYS A 80 -3.12 -5.38 -8.60
CA LYS A 80 -3.82 -6.03 -7.49
C LYS A 80 -3.73 -7.57 -7.53
N GLU A 81 -3.68 -8.18 -8.71
CA GLU A 81 -3.55 -9.63 -8.87
C GLU A 81 -2.26 -10.16 -8.24
N PHE A 82 -1.21 -9.34 -8.18
CA PHE A 82 0.04 -9.74 -7.53
C PHE A 82 -0.13 -9.94 -6.02
N ASN A 83 -1.00 -9.15 -5.38
CA ASN A 83 -1.29 -9.25 -3.95
C ASN A 83 -2.44 -10.23 -3.63
N ARG A 84 -3.04 -10.89 -4.62
CA ARG A 84 -4.20 -11.77 -4.50
C ARG A 84 -4.08 -12.79 -3.37
N TYR A 85 -3.01 -13.58 -3.38
CA TYR A 85 -2.81 -14.63 -2.37
C TYR A 85 -2.52 -14.08 -0.97
N PHE A 86 -1.79 -12.98 -0.90
CA PHE A 86 -1.55 -12.27 0.35
C PHE A 86 -2.86 -11.75 0.95
N CYS A 87 -3.72 -11.11 0.16
CA CYS A 87 -5.03 -10.62 0.57
C CYS A 87 -5.96 -11.75 1.00
N ALA A 88 -6.00 -12.84 0.24
CA ALA A 88 -6.79 -14.01 0.60
C ALA A 88 -6.33 -14.64 1.94
N ARG A 89 -5.04 -14.63 2.22
CA ARG A 89 -4.50 -15.10 3.50
C ARG A 89 -4.79 -14.16 4.67
N LEU A 90 -4.75 -12.84 4.46
CA LEU A 90 -5.22 -11.88 5.47
C LEU A 90 -6.72 -12.08 5.77
N CYS A 91 -7.52 -12.32 4.72
CA CYS A 91 -8.93 -12.65 4.88
C CYS A 91 -9.15 -13.88 5.78
N LYS A 92 -8.33 -14.92 5.65
CA LYS A 92 -8.38 -16.11 6.53
C LYS A 92 -8.14 -15.80 8.01
N LEU A 93 -7.53 -14.66 8.34
CA LEU A 93 -7.34 -14.19 9.71
C LEU A 93 -8.56 -13.44 10.27
N GLY A 94 -9.68 -13.43 9.54
CA GLY A 94 -10.97 -12.91 10.01
C GLY A 94 -11.28 -11.48 9.59
N TYR A 95 -10.72 -11.02 8.46
CA TYR A 95 -10.96 -9.69 7.91
C TYR A 95 -11.73 -9.74 6.60
N VAL A 96 -12.53 -8.72 6.34
CA VAL A 96 -12.89 -8.35 4.96
C VAL A 96 -11.70 -7.62 4.37
N VAL A 97 -11.25 -8.01 3.17
CA VAL A 97 -10.08 -7.40 2.55
C VAL A 97 -10.45 -6.82 1.19
N PHE A 98 -10.14 -5.54 0.97
CA PHE A 98 -10.27 -4.87 -0.32
C PHE A 98 -8.89 -4.67 -0.91
N ASN A 99 -8.63 -5.22 -2.08
CA ASN A 99 -7.35 -5.16 -2.78
C ASN A 99 -7.46 -4.20 -3.96
N VAL A 100 -7.01 -2.98 -3.77
CA VAL A 100 -7.29 -1.83 -4.65
C VAL A 100 -6.26 -1.72 -5.77
N GLU A 101 -6.75 -1.55 -7.01
CA GLU A 101 -5.95 -1.13 -8.16
C GLU A 101 -5.98 0.39 -8.29
N TYR A 102 -4.91 0.97 -8.83
CA TYR A 102 -4.77 2.41 -9.06
C TYR A 102 -3.89 2.70 -10.28
N ARG A 103 -4.01 3.89 -10.87
CA ARG A 103 -3.20 4.30 -12.02
C ARG A 103 -1.71 4.33 -11.68
N LEU A 104 -0.89 4.06 -12.68
CA LEU A 104 0.56 3.99 -12.53
C LEU A 104 1.26 5.09 -13.33
N VAL A 105 2.34 5.63 -12.76
CA VAL A 105 3.25 6.55 -13.46
C VAL A 105 3.88 5.81 -14.66
N PRO A 106 4.01 6.39 -15.86
CA PRO A 106 3.92 7.82 -16.17
C PRO A 106 2.55 8.27 -16.71
N ASP A 107 1.51 7.43 -16.67
CA ASP A 107 0.18 7.76 -17.20
C ASP A 107 -0.54 8.79 -16.32
N CYS A 108 -0.08 8.97 -15.09
CA CYS A 108 -0.58 9.93 -14.12
C CYS A 108 0.58 10.45 -13.24
N LEU A 109 0.30 11.39 -12.36
CA LEU A 109 1.20 11.81 -11.29
C LEU A 109 0.86 11.09 -9.97
N PHE A 110 1.74 11.22 -8.98
CA PHE A 110 1.55 10.71 -7.62
C PHE A 110 0.24 11.22 -6.98
N PHE A 111 -0.10 12.47 -7.22
CA PHE A 111 -1.33 13.08 -6.69
C PHE A 111 -2.61 12.51 -7.34
N ASP A 112 -2.53 12.08 -8.59
CA ASP A 112 -3.61 11.36 -9.25
C ASP A 112 -3.79 9.97 -8.66
N GLN A 113 -2.67 9.28 -8.29
CA GLN A 113 -2.72 8.02 -7.57
C GLN A 113 -3.39 8.18 -6.19
N CYS A 114 -3.05 9.26 -5.45
CA CYS A 114 -3.72 9.58 -4.20
C CYS A 114 -5.23 9.80 -4.41
N THR A 115 -5.63 10.50 -5.47
CA THR A 115 -7.04 10.72 -5.81
C THR A 115 -7.75 9.40 -6.11
N ASP A 116 -7.12 8.48 -6.85
CA ASP A 116 -7.66 7.14 -7.10
C ASP A 116 -7.94 6.39 -5.80
N ILE A 117 -6.96 6.43 -4.86
CA ILE A 117 -7.10 5.80 -3.54
C ILE A 117 -8.24 6.41 -2.73
N TYR A 118 -8.39 7.74 -2.74
CA TYR A 118 -9.50 8.38 -2.03
C TYR A 118 -10.86 8.04 -2.66
N THR A 119 -10.94 7.94 -3.98
CA THR A 119 -12.15 7.48 -4.67
C THR A 119 -12.49 6.04 -4.26
N ALA A 120 -11.49 5.17 -4.17
CA ALA A 120 -11.69 3.80 -3.69
C ALA A 120 -12.11 3.77 -2.21
N PHE A 121 -11.50 4.59 -1.35
CA PHE A 121 -11.84 4.70 0.07
C PHE A 121 -13.28 5.18 0.26
N ASP A 122 -13.70 6.20 -0.47
CA ASP A 122 -15.07 6.73 -0.41
C ASP A 122 -16.08 5.65 -0.84
N TYR A 123 -15.82 4.98 -1.97
CA TYR A 123 -16.67 3.89 -2.44
C TYR A 123 -16.77 2.74 -1.43
N ILE A 124 -15.63 2.29 -0.88
CA ILE A 124 -15.60 1.24 0.13
C ILE A 124 -16.39 1.67 1.38
N GLY A 125 -16.21 2.91 1.83
CA GLY A 125 -16.93 3.46 2.98
C GLY A 125 -18.45 3.46 2.78
N GLU A 126 -18.91 3.85 1.60
CA GLU A 126 -20.33 3.87 1.24
C GLU A 126 -20.94 2.46 1.13
N HIS A 127 -20.14 1.45 0.80
CA HIS A 127 -20.58 0.07 0.55
C HIS A 127 -20.12 -0.94 1.60
N LEU A 128 -19.55 -0.50 2.73
CA LEU A 128 -19.09 -1.39 3.80
C LEU A 128 -20.13 -2.39 4.27
N ALA A 129 -21.39 -1.96 4.36
CA ALA A 129 -22.50 -2.80 4.80
C ALA A 129 -22.78 -3.98 3.85
N ASP A 130 -22.55 -3.78 2.54
CA ASP A 130 -22.74 -4.82 1.51
C ASP A 130 -21.75 -5.98 1.70
N TYR A 131 -20.59 -5.66 2.28
CA TYR A 131 -19.52 -6.61 2.59
C TYR A 131 -19.51 -7.01 4.07
N HIS A 132 -20.46 -6.55 4.87
CA HIS A 132 -20.50 -6.72 6.33
C HIS A 132 -19.18 -6.26 7.01
N GLY A 133 -18.59 -5.17 6.55
CA GLY A 133 -17.40 -4.56 7.15
C GLY A 133 -17.77 -3.70 8.36
N GLU A 134 -16.94 -3.73 9.39
CA GLU A 134 -17.07 -2.90 10.59
C GLU A 134 -16.56 -1.47 10.32
N PRO A 135 -17.39 -0.42 10.38
CA PRO A 135 -16.97 0.93 10.03
C PRO A 135 -15.96 1.55 11.03
N ASP A 136 -15.93 1.05 12.25
CA ASP A 136 -15.03 1.53 13.30
C ASP A 136 -13.68 0.80 13.31
N HIS A 137 -13.51 -0.29 12.55
CA HIS A 137 -12.33 -1.14 12.53
C HIS A 137 -11.77 -1.29 11.10
N ILE A 138 -11.32 -0.17 10.53
CA ILE A 138 -10.75 -0.12 9.19
C ILE A 138 -9.24 0.14 9.28
N TYR A 139 -8.47 -0.75 8.67
CA TYR A 139 -7.01 -0.72 8.62
C TYR A 139 -6.53 -0.71 7.18
N ALA A 140 -5.28 -0.33 6.95
CA ALA A 140 -4.72 -0.43 5.62
C ALA A 140 -3.33 -1.08 5.64
N VAL A 141 -3.04 -1.86 4.60
CA VAL A 141 -1.74 -2.52 4.40
C VAL A 141 -1.23 -2.18 3.02
N GLY A 142 0.07 -1.97 2.91
CA GLY A 142 0.71 -1.78 1.61
C GLY A 142 2.14 -2.27 1.62
N ASP A 143 2.60 -2.71 0.46
CA ASP A 143 3.99 -3.10 0.25
C ASP A 143 4.72 -2.11 -0.65
N SER A 144 6.00 -1.88 -0.41
CA SER A 144 6.90 -1.09 -1.25
C SER A 144 6.33 0.28 -1.66
N GLY A 145 6.00 0.48 -2.95
CA GLY A 145 5.33 1.69 -3.45
C GLY A 145 3.93 1.90 -2.85
N GLY A 146 3.17 0.82 -2.61
CA GLY A 146 1.87 0.88 -1.94
C GLY A 146 1.97 1.37 -0.50
N ALA A 147 3.02 0.96 0.25
CA ALA A 147 3.30 1.48 1.58
C ALA A 147 3.63 2.98 1.56
N CYS A 148 4.39 3.43 0.56
CA CYS A 148 4.66 4.86 0.34
C CYS A 148 3.35 5.61 0.09
N LEU A 149 2.52 5.13 -0.83
CA LEU A 149 1.26 5.77 -1.21
C LEU A 149 0.30 5.87 -0.02
N LEU A 150 0.14 4.79 0.76
CA LEU A 150 -0.65 4.79 2.00
C LEU A 150 -0.16 5.82 3.02
N THR A 151 1.16 5.89 3.25
CA THR A 151 1.76 6.85 4.18
C THR A 151 1.32 8.28 3.86
N TYR A 152 1.40 8.65 2.59
CA TYR A 152 1.00 9.99 2.16
C TYR A 152 -0.52 10.19 2.15
N CYS A 153 -1.29 9.23 1.67
CA CYS A 153 -2.75 9.32 1.65
C CYS A 153 -3.30 9.52 3.07
N VAL A 154 -2.87 8.70 4.03
CA VAL A 154 -3.39 8.79 5.40
C VAL A 154 -2.87 10.04 6.13
N ALA A 155 -1.61 10.47 5.89
CA ALA A 155 -1.13 11.73 6.42
C ALA A 155 -1.92 12.94 5.89
N MET A 156 -2.30 12.94 4.61
CA MET A 156 -3.12 14.00 4.02
C MET A 156 -4.58 13.97 4.53
N GLN A 157 -5.15 12.79 4.83
CA GLN A 157 -6.46 12.69 5.49
C GLN A 157 -6.45 13.39 6.86
N ASN A 158 -5.38 13.23 7.61
CA ASN A 158 -5.28 13.72 8.99
C ASN A 158 -4.65 15.12 9.10
N ASN A 159 -4.15 15.69 7.99
CA ASN A 159 -3.54 17.02 7.97
C ASN A 159 -3.90 17.81 6.72
N GLN A 160 -4.84 18.75 6.88
CA GLN A 160 -5.35 19.58 5.78
C GLN A 160 -4.26 20.46 5.12
N ALA A 161 -3.20 20.83 5.83
CA ALA A 161 -2.11 21.62 5.24
C ALA A 161 -1.34 20.81 4.21
N ILE A 162 -1.09 19.51 4.49
CA ILE A 162 -0.44 18.58 3.56
C ILE A 162 -1.33 18.33 2.34
N ALA A 163 -2.63 18.08 2.56
CA ALA A 163 -3.61 17.88 1.49
C ALA A 163 -3.72 19.10 0.57
N SER A 164 -3.78 20.30 1.16
CA SER A 164 -3.82 21.56 0.41
C SER A 164 -2.53 21.78 -0.39
N ALA A 165 -1.36 21.46 0.17
CA ALA A 165 -0.09 21.54 -0.53
C ALA A 165 -0.02 20.58 -1.74
N ALA A 166 -0.62 19.39 -1.61
CA ALA A 166 -0.76 18.39 -2.66
C ALA A 166 -1.88 18.73 -3.68
N ARG A 167 -2.80 19.61 -3.32
CA ARG A 167 -4.02 19.95 -4.08
C ARG A 167 -4.93 18.75 -4.30
N VAL A 168 -5.08 17.92 -3.29
CA VAL A 168 -5.98 16.77 -3.29
C VAL A 168 -7.09 16.97 -2.27
N THR A 169 -8.22 16.31 -2.49
CA THR A 169 -9.34 16.25 -1.54
C THR A 169 -9.33 14.85 -0.93
N PRO A 170 -8.90 14.70 0.33
CA PRO A 170 -8.85 13.40 0.98
C PRO A 170 -10.24 12.82 1.25
N SER A 171 -10.33 11.48 1.25
CA SER A 171 -11.47 10.74 1.79
C SER A 171 -11.61 10.97 3.30
N SER A 172 -12.83 10.83 3.80
CA SER A 172 -13.12 10.86 5.24
C SER A 172 -13.12 9.47 5.90
N LEU A 173 -12.86 8.40 5.16
CA LEU A 173 -12.84 7.03 5.69
C LEU A 173 -11.74 6.89 6.75
N PRO A 174 -12.07 6.59 8.02
CA PRO A 174 -11.07 6.56 9.09
C PRO A 174 -10.18 5.32 8.96
N ILE A 175 -8.86 5.52 8.93
CA ILE A 175 -7.88 4.43 8.97
C ILE A 175 -7.25 4.38 10.36
N LYS A 176 -7.46 3.30 11.10
CA LYS A 176 -7.05 3.18 12.51
C LYS A 176 -5.57 2.84 12.70
N ALA A 177 -5.00 2.01 11.82
CA ALA A 177 -3.58 1.67 11.83
C ALA A 177 -3.11 1.25 10.43
N LEU A 178 -1.78 1.30 10.22
CA LEU A 178 -1.12 0.97 8.97
C LEU A 178 -0.19 -0.24 9.14
N GLY A 179 -0.24 -1.18 8.19
CA GLY A 179 0.77 -2.22 7.96
C GLY A 179 1.65 -1.84 6.76
N LEU A 180 2.92 -1.53 6.99
CA LEU A 180 3.83 -0.99 5.98
C LEU A 180 4.98 -1.98 5.72
N ILE A 181 4.91 -2.72 4.62
CA ILE A 181 5.83 -3.81 4.29
C ILE A 181 6.88 -3.31 3.32
N SER A 182 8.17 -3.37 3.69
CA SER A 182 9.31 -3.03 2.81
C SER A 182 9.15 -1.68 2.12
N GLY A 183 8.71 -0.65 2.85
CA GLY A 183 8.23 0.61 2.27
C GLY A 183 9.25 1.38 1.43
N MET A 184 8.86 1.79 0.22
CA MET A 184 9.63 2.70 -0.63
C MET A 184 9.39 4.16 -0.20
N PHE A 185 9.67 4.47 1.06
CA PHE A 185 9.32 5.78 1.64
C PHE A 185 10.04 6.98 1.02
N TYR A 186 11.25 6.77 0.51
CA TYR A 186 12.12 7.85 0.02
C TYR A 186 12.22 7.83 -1.50
N THR A 187 11.69 8.85 -2.15
CA THR A 187 11.67 8.95 -3.61
C THR A 187 12.68 9.93 -4.17
N THR A 188 13.44 10.65 -3.31
CA THR A 188 14.41 11.70 -3.71
C THR A 188 15.81 11.48 -3.16
N LYS A 189 16.12 10.29 -2.62
CA LYS A 189 17.47 9.94 -2.18
C LYS A 189 18.42 9.84 -3.37
N PHE A 190 19.71 9.96 -3.12
CA PHE A 190 20.75 9.84 -4.16
C PHE A 190 21.00 8.34 -4.46
N ASP A 191 20.02 7.69 -5.06
CA ASP A 191 20.03 6.30 -5.50
C ASP A 191 19.25 6.15 -6.82
N GLN A 192 19.04 4.92 -7.30
CA GLN A 192 18.34 4.67 -8.57
C GLN A 192 16.89 5.19 -8.54
N ILE A 193 16.20 5.12 -7.40
CA ILE A 193 14.83 5.64 -7.24
C ILE A 193 14.85 7.15 -7.39
N GLY A 194 15.63 7.84 -6.57
CA GLY A 194 15.63 9.31 -6.51
C GLY A 194 16.26 9.99 -7.73
N LEU A 195 17.07 9.28 -8.52
CA LEU A 195 17.64 9.83 -9.76
C LEU A 195 16.60 9.91 -10.90
N PHE A 196 15.66 8.97 -10.98
CA PHE A 196 14.79 8.85 -12.14
C PHE A 196 13.32 9.14 -11.84
N LEU A 197 12.84 8.82 -10.66
CA LEU A 197 11.42 8.80 -10.36
C LEU A 197 10.78 10.17 -10.03
N PRO A 198 11.42 11.09 -9.27
CA PRO A 198 10.73 12.24 -8.69
C PRO A 198 10.00 13.15 -9.68
N LYS A 199 10.60 13.43 -10.83
CA LYS A 199 9.96 14.30 -11.84
C LYS A 199 8.73 13.68 -12.49
N TYR A 200 8.67 12.35 -12.53
CA TYR A 200 7.52 11.62 -13.08
C TYR A 200 6.43 11.42 -12.03
N LEU A 201 6.79 11.33 -10.74
CA LEU A 201 5.85 11.32 -9.63
C LEU A 201 5.21 12.69 -9.40
N TYR A 202 6.04 13.73 -9.29
CA TYR A 202 5.61 15.03 -8.75
C TYR A 202 5.59 16.15 -9.81
N GLY A 203 5.95 15.85 -11.06
CA GLY A 203 6.07 16.83 -12.14
C GLY A 203 7.43 17.52 -12.21
N ALA A 204 7.72 18.15 -13.35
CA ALA A 204 9.03 18.73 -13.65
C ALA A 204 9.47 19.82 -12.66
N SER A 205 8.54 20.58 -12.13
CA SER A 205 8.80 21.70 -11.19
C SER A 205 8.62 21.32 -9.71
N TYR A 206 8.62 20.05 -9.37
CA TYR A 206 8.28 19.56 -8.02
C TYR A 206 9.06 20.23 -6.89
N LYS A 207 10.34 20.56 -7.10
CA LYS A 207 11.19 21.24 -6.11
C LYS A 207 10.72 22.64 -5.73
N LYS A 208 9.85 23.26 -6.55
CA LYS A 208 9.27 24.59 -6.35
C LYS A 208 7.77 24.52 -5.98
N SER A 209 7.21 23.33 -5.86
CA SER A 209 5.80 23.15 -5.50
C SER A 209 5.58 23.40 -4.01
N SER A 210 4.33 23.68 -3.64
CA SER A 210 3.90 23.75 -2.23
C SER A 210 4.13 22.44 -1.48
N PHE A 211 4.13 21.31 -2.19
CA PHE A 211 4.35 19.98 -1.63
C PHE A 211 5.83 19.62 -1.45
N ALA A 212 6.77 20.41 -1.99
CA ALA A 212 8.21 20.11 -1.94
C ALA A 212 8.75 19.78 -0.53
N PRO A 213 8.33 20.45 0.56
CA PRO A 213 8.78 20.10 1.91
C PRO A 213 8.34 18.69 2.33
N TYR A 214 7.18 18.24 1.89
CA TYR A 214 6.57 16.97 2.28
C TYR A 214 7.04 15.77 1.45
N ILE A 215 7.83 15.98 0.38
CA ILE A 215 8.46 14.87 -0.38
C ILE A 215 9.44 14.10 0.50
N ASN A 216 10.00 14.74 1.53
CA ASN A 216 10.70 14.03 2.60
C ASN A 216 9.67 13.48 3.61
N PRO A 217 9.52 12.14 3.74
CA PRO A 217 8.53 11.54 4.65
C PRO A 217 8.87 11.73 6.13
N GLU A 218 10.07 12.23 6.46
CA GLU A 218 10.48 12.51 7.84
C GLU A 218 9.99 13.88 8.37
N GLN A 219 9.26 14.64 7.55
CA GLN A 219 8.68 15.91 8.03
C GLN A 219 7.80 15.67 9.27
N PRO A 220 8.05 16.37 10.38
CA PRO A 220 7.32 16.15 11.62
C PRO A 220 5.80 16.28 11.49
N GLU A 221 5.33 17.18 10.63
CA GLU A 221 3.91 17.38 10.35
C GLU A 221 3.30 16.17 9.66
N LEU A 222 4.03 15.54 8.74
CA LEU A 222 3.61 14.31 8.05
C LEU A 222 3.61 13.14 9.02
N ILE A 223 4.72 12.95 9.75
CA ILE A 223 4.88 11.86 10.71
C ILE A 223 3.78 11.92 11.79
N LYS A 224 3.50 13.09 12.37
CA LYS A 224 2.49 13.28 13.41
C LYS A 224 1.04 13.14 12.91
N ALA A 225 0.84 13.12 11.62
CA ALA A 225 -0.46 12.88 11.00
C ALA A 225 -0.75 11.39 10.77
N LEU A 226 0.21 10.50 11.02
CA LEU A 226 0.04 9.07 10.84
C LEU A 226 -0.67 8.44 12.05
N PRO A 227 -1.53 7.43 11.85
CA PRO A 227 -2.02 6.58 12.93
C PRO A 227 -0.91 5.60 13.38
N PRO A 228 -1.16 4.72 14.35
CA PRO A 228 -0.25 3.65 14.71
C PRO A 228 0.24 2.87 13.49
N CYS A 229 1.57 2.60 13.40
CA CYS A 229 2.20 1.97 12.25
C CYS A 229 2.91 0.66 12.62
N PHE A 230 2.66 -0.42 11.88
CA PHE A 230 3.42 -1.66 11.95
C PHE A 230 4.35 -1.76 10.74
N LEU A 231 5.64 -1.77 10.97
CA LEU A 231 6.66 -1.82 9.94
C LEU A 231 7.21 -3.23 9.78
N VAL A 232 7.41 -3.68 8.54
CA VAL A 232 8.00 -4.99 8.24
C VAL A 232 9.15 -4.84 7.26
N THR A 233 10.27 -5.51 7.54
CA THR A 233 11.41 -5.62 6.62
C THR A 233 12.27 -6.84 6.97
N SER A 234 13.34 -7.08 6.22
CA SER A 234 14.32 -8.13 6.49
C SER A 234 15.72 -7.66 6.15
N ALA A 235 16.74 -8.36 6.65
CA ALA A 235 18.14 -8.06 6.35
C ALA A 235 18.53 -8.31 4.86
N ASN A 236 17.71 -9.04 4.11
CA ASN A 236 17.91 -9.26 2.66
C ASN A 236 16.99 -8.37 1.79
N ASP A 237 16.19 -7.49 2.40
CA ASP A 237 15.43 -6.48 1.69
C ASP A 237 16.37 -5.36 1.22
N ASN A 238 16.41 -5.12 -0.08
CA ASN A 238 17.22 -4.05 -0.67
C ASN A 238 16.77 -2.64 -0.25
N LEU A 239 15.55 -2.48 0.26
CA LEU A 239 15.01 -1.24 0.85
C LEU A 239 14.92 -1.27 2.39
N GLN A 240 15.56 -2.25 3.07
CA GLN A 240 15.59 -2.30 4.53
C GLN A 240 15.98 -0.96 5.15
N HIS A 241 17.01 -0.32 4.61
CA HIS A 241 17.51 0.96 5.09
C HIS A 241 16.47 2.08 5.06
N TYR A 242 15.49 2.05 4.14
CA TYR A 242 14.37 2.98 4.11
C TYR A 242 13.42 2.74 5.28
N THR A 243 13.05 1.46 5.52
CA THR A 243 12.18 1.10 6.64
C THR A 243 12.82 1.47 7.99
N LEU A 244 14.12 1.16 8.18
CA LEU A 244 14.84 1.50 9.41
C LEU A 244 15.01 3.02 9.61
N GLN A 245 15.15 3.79 8.52
CA GLN A 245 15.22 5.24 8.61
C GLN A 245 13.85 5.84 8.95
N PHE A 246 12.78 5.33 8.36
CA PHE A 246 11.42 5.77 8.63
C PHE A 246 10.99 5.43 10.08
N GLU A 247 11.37 4.25 10.58
CA GLU A 247 11.17 3.86 11.98
C GLU A 247 11.82 4.86 12.95
N LYS A 248 13.06 5.29 12.67
CA LYS A 248 13.72 6.32 13.47
C LYS A 248 12.96 7.65 13.46
N ALA A 249 12.34 8.03 12.36
CA ALA A 249 11.54 9.23 12.29
C ALA A 249 10.25 9.12 13.12
N LEU A 250 9.60 7.96 13.13
CA LEU A 250 8.45 7.66 14.01
C LEU A 250 8.86 7.74 15.48
N THR A 251 9.97 7.09 15.85
CA THR A 251 10.54 7.13 17.21
C THR A 251 10.86 8.55 17.66
N ALA A 252 11.54 9.34 16.82
CA ALA A 252 11.92 10.72 17.12
C ALA A 252 10.73 11.66 17.33
N ASN A 253 9.58 11.33 16.73
CA ASN A 253 8.32 12.06 16.88
C ASN A 253 7.34 11.42 17.89
N HIS A 254 7.78 10.41 18.64
CA HIS A 254 7.00 9.68 19.65
C HIS A 254 5.68 9.08 19.11
N MET A 255 5.69 8.63 17.84
CA MET A 255 4.52 8.01 17.22
C MET A 255 4.41 6.54 17.60
N PRO A 256 3.21 6.04 17.90
CA PRO A 256 2.99 4.62 18.15
C PRO A 256 3.39 3.78 16.93
N HIS A 257 4.33 2.85 17.11
CA HIS A 257 4.74 1.94 16.05
C HIS A 257 5.39 0.68 16.60
N GLN A 258 5.44 -0.34 15.78
CA GLN A 258 6.23 -1.56 15.98
C GLN A 258 7.02 -1.89 14.72
N LEU A 259 8.15 -2.54 14.87
CA LEU A 259 9.01 -2.99 13.78
C LEU A 259 9.24 -4.50 13.88
N LEU A 260 8.85 -5.24 12.85
CA LEU A 260 9.22 -6.63 12.62
C LEU A 260 10.34 -6.67 11.58
N ASN A 261 11.57 -6.89 12.06
CA ASN A 261 12.76 -6.93 11.21
C ASN A 261 13.36 -8.34 11.24
N PHE A 262 13.18 -9.09 10.16
CA PHE A 262 13.67 -10.44 10.07
C PHE A 262 15.20 -10.50 9.87
N PRO A 263 15.88 -11.48 10.46
CA PRO A 263 17.31 -11.69 10.25
C PRO A 263 17.61 -12.10 8.80
N ALA A 264 18.90 -12.16 8.46
CA ALA A 264 19.34 -12.53 7.12
C ALA A 264 18.88 -13.95 6.74
N ASN A 265 18.06 -14.02 5.71
CA ASN A 265 17.60 -15.25 5.07
C ASN A 265 17.37 -14.96 3.58
N LYS A 266 17.99 -15.74 2.69
CA LYS A 266 17.93 -15.51 1.24
C LYS A 266 16.51 -15.57 0.65
N ALA A 267 15.57 -16.23 1.32
CA ALA A 267 14.17 -16.28 0.91
C ALA A 267 13.41 -15.00 1.25
N LEU A 268 13.89 -14.23 2.24
CA LEU A 268 13.21 -13.02 2.72
C LEU A 268 13.73 -11.78 2.00
N THR A 269 13.54 -11.71 0.70
CA THR A 269 13.90 -10.56 -0.14
C THR A 269 12.89 -9.41 0.03
N HIS A 270 13.01 -8.37 -0.76
CA HIS A 270 12.10 -7.22 -0.78
C HIS A 270 10.63 -7.66 -0.87
N ALA A 271 9.79 -7.18 0.05
CA ALA A 271 8.36 -7.49 0.15
C ALA A 271 8.04 -9.00 0.12
N PHE A 272 8.91 -9.83 0.68
CA PHE A 272 8.82 -11.30 0.63
C PHE A 272 7.45 -11.84 1.02
N SER A 273 6.78 -11.24 2.00
CA SER A 273 5.49 -11.72 2.49
C SER A 273 4.35 -11.58 1.46
N VAL A 274 4.54 -10.72 0.45
CA VAL A 274 3.64 -10.57 -0.69
C VAL A 274 4.08 -11.43 -1.86
N PHE A 275 5.41 -11.48 -2.13
CA PHE A 275 5.97 -12.28 -3.22
C PHE A 275 5.88 -13.79 -2.97
N GLU A 276 6.10 -14.21 -1.73
CA GLU A 276 6.08 -15.61 -1.26
C GLU A 276 5.12 -15.74 -0.07
N PRO A 277 3.80 -15.59 -0.28
CA PRO A 277 2.83 -15.44 0.81
C PRO A 277 2.66 -16.70 1.66
N PHE A 278 3.22 -17.83 1.26
CA PHE A 278 3.09 -19.12 1.96
C PHE A 278 4.33 -19.53 2.78
N LEU A 279 5.36 -18.67 2.87
CA LEU A 279 6.46 -18.88 3.81
C LEU A 279 5.96 -18.77 5.26
N ASP A 280 6.65 -19.45 6.19
CA ASP A 280 6.37 -19.35 7.62
C ASP A 280 6.53 -17.90 8.12
N GLU A 281 7.57 -17.20 7.66
CA GLU A 281 7.80 -15.80 8.00
C GLU A 281 6.73 -14.87 7.38
N SER A 282 6.16 -15.24 6.24
CA SER A 282 5.03 -14.51 5.66
C SER A 282 3.76 -14.71 6.49
N THR A 283 3.56 -15.92 7.02
CA THR A 283 2.49 -16.21 7.97
C THR A 283 2.66 -15.41 9.25
N GLN A 284 3.87 -15.42 9.82
CA GLN A 284 4.21 -14.61 10.99
C GLN A 284 3.98 -13.12 10.74
N THR A 285 4.36 -12.60 9.57
CA THR A 285 4.13 -11.21 9.18
C THR A 285 2.65 -10.86 9.21
N MET A 286 1.80 -11.64 8.56
CA MET A 286 0.35 -11.38 8.51
C MET A 286 -0.30 -11.47 9.90
N GLN A 287 0.08 -12.47 10.71
CA GLN A 287 -0.40 -12.61 12.08
C GLN A 287 0.00 -11.42 12.95
N ALA A 288 1.27 -11.00 12.91
CA ALA A 288 1.76 -9.86 13.68
C ALA A 288 1.08 -8.53 13.26
N ILE A 289 0.81 -8.31 11.96
CA ILE A 289 0.04 -7.16 11.49
C ILE A 289 -1.38 -7.20 12.09
N CYS A 290 -2.07 -8.34 12.02
CA CYS A 290 -3.43 -8.49 12.54
C CYS A 290 -3.50 -8.36 14.07
N GLU A 291 -2.51 -8.89 14.79
CA GLU A 291 -2.38 -8.70 16.25
C GLU A 291 -2.22 -7.22 16.60
N TYR A 292 -1.33 -6.52 15.91
CA TYR A 292 -1.14 -5.08 16.09
C TYR A 292 -2.43 -4.27 15.79
N PHE A 293 -3.17 -4.64 14.75
CA PHE A 293 -4.46 -4.00 14.44
C PHE A 293 -5.48 -4.23 15.55
N ASN A 294 -5.52 -5.43 16.14
CA ASN A 294 -6.40 -5.74 17.27
C ASN A 294 -6.07 -4.96 18.54
N GLU A 295 -4.80 -4.59 18.75
CA GLU A 295 -4.34 -3.74 19.86
C GLU A 295 -4.69 -2.26 19.65
N ASN A 296 -4.97 -1.84 18.42
CA ASN A 296 -5.22 -0.44 18.03
C ASN A 296 -6.66 -0.23 17.49
N LYS A 297 -7.64 -0.85 18.14
CA LYS A 297 -9.08 -0.73 17.82
C LYS A 297 -9.66 0.63 18.17
#